data_e996247fe7c63ae7784ecd79fbd87aa7
#
_entry.id   e996247fe7c63ae7784ecd79fbd87aa7
#
_cell.length_a   1.000
_cell.length_b   1.000
_cell.length_c   1.000
_cell.angle_alpha   90.00
_cell.angle_beta   90.00
_cell.angle_gamma   90.00
#
_symmetry.space_group_name_H-M   'P 1'
#
loop_
_entity.id
_entity.type
_entity.pdbx_description
1 polymer ?
#
loop_
_entity_poly.entity_id
_entity_poly.type
_entity_poly.pdbx_seq_one_letter_code
_entity_poly.pdbx_strand_id
1 'polypeptide(L)'
;MEYDKNVLVFLNEYLYAKEKFINFNFLESVNVEHIMPASGHNIDIIREDAGIENKEEFDSVVNKLGNKILLEEDINKSIGKEWFKTKKQKSINDKFGYKDSHFGIALSLTNYSKDLWEKEDIEIATKKAALRIINFIFDK
;
A
#
# COMPACT_ATOMS: atom_id res chain seq x y z
N MET A 1 -18.34 -8.03 -6.37
CA MET A 1 -18.58 -7.74 -4.95
C MET A 1 -17.38 -7.03 -4.36
N GLU A 2 -17.61 -6.04 -3.53
CA GLU A 2 -16.53 -5.21 -3.02
C GLU A 2 -15.52 -5.98 -2.16
N TYR A 3 -15.99 -6.91 -1.35
CA TYR A 3 -15.09 -7.69 -0.52
C TYR A 3 -14.16 -8.59 -1.35
N ASP A 4 -14.58 -8.99 -2.54
CA ASP A 4 -13.76 -9.82 -3.42
C ASP A 4 -12.52 -9.07 -3.91
N LYS A 5 -12.62 -7.74 -4.07
CA LYS A 5 -11.50 -6.91 -4.51
C LYS A 5 -10.38 -6.84 -3.48
N ASN A 6 -10.72 -7.04 -2.22
CA ASN A 6 -9.75 -6.92 -1.14
C ASN A 6 -9.13 -8.25 -0.72
N VAL A 7 -9.68 -9.38 -1.19
CA VAL A 7 -9.15 -10.71 -0.87
C VAL A 7 -7.68 -10.81 -1.25
N LEU A 8 -7.32 -10.31 -2.42
CA LEU A 8 -5.93 -10.38 -2.89
C LEU A 8 -5.00 -9.50 -2.04
N VAL A 9 -5.50 -8.38 -1.50
CA VAL A 9 -4.71 -7.53 -0.61
C VAL A 9 -4.38 -8.29 0.68
N PHE A 10 -5.38 -8.94 1.27
CA PHE A 10 -5.18 -9.76 2.47
C PHE A 10 -4.23 -10.93 2.19
N LEU A 11 -4.44 -11.63 1.09
CA LEU A 11 -3.59 -12.76 0.71
C LEU A 11 -2.15 -12.31 0.49
N ASN A 12 -1.95 -11.19 -0.20
CA ASN A 12 -0.62 -10.65 -0.45
C ASN A 12 0.12 -10.36 0.87
N GLU A 13 -0.56 -9.72 1.82
CA GLU A 13 0.03 -9.43 3.13
C GLU A 13 0.36 -10.72 3.89
N TYR A 14 -0.55 -11.67 3.89
CA TYR A 14 -0.33 -12.97 4.55
C TYR A 14 0.90 -13.68 3.96
N LEU A 15 1.00 -13.73 2.64
CA LEU A 15 2.12 -14.40 1.97
C LEU A 15 3.44 -13.67 2.21
N TYR A 16 3.40 -12.34 2.23
CA TYR A 16 4.59 -11.55 2.57
C TYR A 16 5.05 -11.85 3.99
N ALA A 17 4.13 -11.86 4.94
CA ALA A 17 4.45 -12.15 6.33
C ALA A 17 5.05 -13.55 6.48
N LYS A 18 4.49 -14.52 5.78
CA LYS A 18 4.98 -15.89 5.80
C LYS A 18 6.40 -15.98 5.23
N GLU A 19 6.65 -15.30 4.11
CA GLU A 19 7.96 -15.26 3.47
C GLU A 19 9.04 -14.65 4.38
N LYS A 20 8.68 -13.62 5.13
CA LYS A 20 9.59 -12.89 6.01
C LYS A 20 9.60 -13.38 7.45
N PHE A 21 8.88 -14.46 7.75
CA PHE A 21 8.75 -15.01 9.11
C PHE A 21 8.20 -14.00 10.11
N ILE A 22 7.26 -13.18 9.66
CA ILE A 22 6.56 -12.19 10.48
C ILE A 22 5.22 -12.78 10.90
N ASN A 23 4.83 -12.57 12.16
CA ASN A 23 3.52 -13.00 12.61
C ASN A 23 2.42 -12.18 11.92
N PHE A 24 1.46 -12.88 11.32
CA PHE A 24 0.30 -12.24 10.74
C PHE A 24 -0.87 -12.37 11.72
N ASN A 25 -1.32 -11.23 12.21
CA ASN A 25 -2.47 -11.16 13.10
C ASN A 25 -3.60 -10.38 12.43
N PHE A 26 -4.79 -10.97 12.39
CA PHE A 26 -5.94 -10.30 11.84
C PHE A 26 -6.50 -9.35 12.92
N LEU A 27 -6.41 -8.06 12.66
CA LEU A 27 -6.91 -7.04 13.58
C LEU A 27 -8.35 -6.69 13.25
N GLU A 28 -9.15 -6.38 14.28
CA GLU A 28 -10.56 -6.03 14.08
C GLU A 28 -10.73 -4.76 13.25
N SER A 29 -9.83 -3.79 13.40
CA SER A 29 -9.92 -2.50 12.72
C SER A 29 -8.83 -2.37 11.67
N VAL A 30 -9.01 -3.06 10.55
CA VAL A 30 -8.07 -3.06 9.42
C VAL A 30 -8.71 -2.38 8.23
N ASN A 31 -7.96 -1.50 7.59
CA ASN A 31 -8.35 -0.83 6.35
C ASN A 31 -7.44 -1.24 5.20
N VAL A 32 -7.96 -1.11 3.98
CA VAL A 32 -7.13 -1.18 2.78
C VAL A 32 -6.71 0.26 2.45
N GLU A 33 -5.41 0.49 2.50
CA GLU A 33 -4.82 1.80 2.25
C GLU A 33 -4.29 1.85 0.82
N HIS A 34 -4.55 2.96 0.13
CA HIS A 34 -3.90 3.28 -1.14
C HIS A 34 -2.63 4.06 -0.85
N ILE A 35 -1.47 3.52 -1.23
CA ILE A 35 -0.18 4.19 -1.00
C ILE A 35 -0.17 5.51 -1.78
N MET A 36 -0.49 5.47 -3.06
CA MET A 36 -0.82 6.68 -3.85
C MET A 36 -2.31 6.92 -3.69
N PRO A 37 -2.71 8.04 -3.07
CA PRO A 37 -4.14 8.28 -2.83
C PRO A 37 -4.96 8.32 -4.11
N ALA A 38 -6.19 7.79 -4.05
CA ALA A 38 -7.11 7.79 -5.18
C ALA A 38 -7.88 9.11 -5.31
N SER A 39 -7.92 9.91 -4.25
CA SER A 39 -8.67 11.18 -4.21
C SER A 39 -8.06 12.10 -3.14
N GLY A 40 -8.51 13.33 -3.11
CA GLY A 40 -8.05 14.32 -2.12
C GLY A 40 -7.71 15.64 -2.79
N HIS A 41 -7.44 16.66 -1.97
CA HIS A 41 -7.16 18.01 -2.48
C HIS A 41 -5.82 18.13 -3.21
N ASN A 42 -4.87 17.21 -2.93
CA ASN A 42 -3.55 17.21 -3.59
C ASN A 42 -3.49 16.25 -4.77
N ILE A 43 -4.62 15.70 -5.21
CA ILE A 43 -4.63 14.60 -6.17
C ILE A 43 -3.97 14.94 -7.51
N ASP A 44 -4.18 16.16 -8.00
CA ASP A 44 -3.61 16.57 -9.28
C ASP A 44 -2.09 16.66 -9.21
N ILE A 45 -1.57 17.18 -8.12
CA ILE A 45 -0.13 17.31 -7.92
C ILE A 45 0.49 15.93 -7.71
N ILE A 46 -0.15 15.08 -6.93
CA ILE A 46 0.32 13.70 -6.69
C ILE A 46 0.38 12.93 -8.01
N ARG A 47 -0.64 13.04 -8.83
CA ARG A 47 -0.69 12.40 -10.14
C ARG A 47 0.46 12.88 -11.04
N GLU A 48 0.69 14.18 -11.06
CA GLU A 48 1.73 14.80 -11.84
C GLU A 48 3.12 14.35 -11.38
N ASP A 49 3.36 14.35 -10.08
CA ASP A 49 4.62 13.89 -9.50
C ASP A 49 4.87 12.41 -9.76
N ALA A 50 3.81 11.62 -9.88
CA ALA A 50 3.91 10.19 -10.17
C ALA A 50 4.18 9.90 -11.64
N GLY A 51 4.24 10.93 -12.50
CA GLY A 51 4.49 10.76 -13.92
C GLY A 51 3.29 10.24 -14.71
N ILE A 52 2.08 10.50 -14.23
CA ILE A 52 0.84 10.02 -14.85
C ILE A 52 0.15 11.20 -15.54
N GLU A 53 -0.01 11.11 -16.86
CA GLU A 53 -0.46 12.23 -17.67
C GLU A 53 -1.97 12.46 -17.65
N ASN A 54 -2.77 11.39 -17.57
CA ASN A 54 -4.22 11.55 -17.67
C ASN A 54 -4.96 10.76 -16.59
N LYS A 55 -6.24 11.11 -16.41
CA LYS A 55 -7.08 10.52 -15.38
C LYS A 55 -7.33 9.04 -15.58
N GLU A 56 -7.51 8.60 -16.83
CA GLU A 56 -7.79 7.19 -17.11
C GLU A 56 -6.60 6.31 -16.71
N GLU A 57 -5.40 6.75 -17.04
CA GLU A 57 -4.19 6.06 -16.62
C GLU A 57 -4.06 6.07 -15.10
N PHE A 58 -4.34 7.21 -14.47
CA PHE A 58 -4.29 7.33 -13.02
C PHE A 58 -5.25 6.34 -12.35
N ASP A 59 -6.51 6.30 -12.80
CA ASP A 59 -7.51 5.41 -12.23
C ASP A 59 -7.11 3.94 -12.36
N SER A 60 -6.49 3.59 -13.50
CA SER A 60 -5.99 2.24 -13.72
C SER A 60 -4.85 1.90 -12.76
N VAL A 61 -3.88 2.80 -12.62
CA VAL A 61 -2.68 2.57 -11.81
C VAL A 61 -3.01 2.53 -10.33
N VAL A 62 -3.83 3.47 -9.85
CA VAL A 62 -4.13 3.62 -8.42
C VAL A 62 -4.84 2.40 -7.84
N ASN A 63 -5.55 1.65 -8.68
CA ASN A 63 -6.29 0.46 -8.26
C ASN A 63 -5.52 -0.84 -8.41
N LYS A 64 -4.28 -0.80 -8.88
CA LYS A 64 -3.46 -2.00 -8.98
C LYS A 64 -3.09 -2.54 -7.60
N LEU A 65 -2.92 -3.85 -7.52
CA LEU A 65 -2.65 -4.54 -6.26
C LEU A 65 -1.43 -3.98 -5.53
N GLY A 66 -0.38 -3.60 -6.25
CA GLY A 66 0.83 -3.05 -5.66
C GLY A 66 0.64 -1.70 -4.97
N ASN A 67 -0.48 -1.02 -5.21
CA ASN A 67 -0.79 0.25 -4.56
C ASN A 67 -1.70 0.09 -3.34
N LYS A 68 -2.03 -1.14 -2.98
CA LYS A 68 -2.96 -1.41 -1.88
C LYS A 68 -2.27 -2.24 -0.81
N ILE A 69 -2.37 -1.80 0.43
CA ILE A 69 -1.80 -2.50 1.57
C ILE A 69 -2.80 -2.52 2.72
N LEU A 70 -2.59 -3.47 3.63
CA LEU A 70 -3.35 -3.46 4.87
C LEU A 70 -2.70 -2.47 5.84
N LEU A 71 -3.54 -1.76 6.57
CA LEU A 71 -3.09 -0.79 7.54
C LEU A 71 -4.10 -0.72 8.68
N GLU A 72 -3.60 -0.52 9.88
CA GLU A 72 -4.47 -0.32 11.04
C GLU A 72 -5.33 0.93 10.83
N GLU A 73 -6.59 0.86 11.24
CA GLU A 73 -7.54 1.95 11.04
C GLU A 73 -7.06 3.27 11.64
N ASP A 74 -6.53 3.25 12.84
CA ASP A 74 -6.04 4.44 13.52
C ASP A 74 -4.84 5.07 12.81
N ILE A 75 -3.94 4.24 12.28
CA ILE A 75 -2.82 4.72 11.49
C ILE A 75 -3.33 5.32 10.18
N ASN A 76 -4.25 4.64 9.52
CA ASN A 76 -4.83 5.12 8.27
C ASN A 76 -5.51 6.48 8.44
N LYS A 77 -6.26 6.66 9.52
CA LYS A 77 -6.89 7.95 9.83
C LYS A 77 -5.84 9.03 10.11
N SER A 78 -4.75 8.67 10.76
CA SER A 78 -3.68 9.61 11.11
C SER A 78 -2.95 10.13 9.89
N ILE A 79 -2.64 9.26 8.93
CA ILE A 79 -1.90 9.66 7.72
C ILE A 79 -2.77 10.28 6.64
N GLY A 80 -4.07 9.96 6.63
CA GLY A 80 -4.99 10.50 5.63
C GLY A 80 -4.53 10.27 4.21
N LYS A 81 -4.70 11.28 3.35
CA LYS A 81 -4.34 11.24 1.93
C LYS A 81 -3.04 12.01 1.68
N GLU A 82 -2.06 11.75 2.52
CA GLU A 82 -0.79 12.44 2.46
C GLU A 82 0.16 11.85 1.41
N TRP A 83 1.27 12.53 1.19
CA TRP A 83 2.34 12.10 0.32
C TRP A 83 3.05 10.89 0.91
N PHE A 84 3.60 10.04 0.05
CA PHE A 84 4.32 8.84 0.45
C PHE A 84 5.44 9.15 1.47
N LYS A 85 6.21 10.20 1.23
CA LYS A 85 7.26 10.63 2.14
C LYS A 85 6.74 10.84 3.56
N THR A 86 5.60 11.50 3.68
CA THR A 86 4.96 11.77 4.97
C THR A 86 4.45 10.49 5.62
N LYS A 87 3.85 9.61 4.82
CA LYS A 87 3.31 8.35 5.32
C LYS A 87 4.40 7.42 5.87
N LYS A 88 5.58 7.40 5.25
CA LYS A 88 6.70 6.58 5.70
C LYS A 88 7.25 7.04 7.03
N GLN A 89 7.26 8.31 7.27
CA GLN A 89 7.87 8.90 8.44
C GLN A 89 6.83 9.14 9.52
N LYS A 90 7.28 9.08 10.77
CA LYS A 90 6.44 9.54 11.87
C LYS A 90 6.23 11.02 11.63
N SER A 91 5.00 11.42 11.47
CA SER A 91 4.72 12.80 11.17
C SER A 91 4.95 13.68 12.40
N ILE A 92 5.12 14.96 12.14
CA ILE A 92 5.22 15.98 13.17
C ILE A 92 3.93 15.92 14.03
N ASN A 93 4.04 16.17 15.32
CA ASN A 93 2.93 16.16 16.28
C ASN A 93 2.43 14.77 16.70
N ASP A 94 3.34 13.80 16.76
CA ASP A 94 3.08 12.44 17.28
C ASP A 94 2.02 11.64 16.54
N LYS A 95 1.78 11.96 15.27
CA LYS A 95 0.92 11.16 14.44
C LYS A 95 1.60 9.87 14.01
N PHE A 96 0.82 8.83 13.84
CA PHE A 96 1.32 7.54 13.39
C PHE A 96 1.56 7.54 11.88
N GLY A 97 2.46 6.67 11.44
CA GLY A 97 2.76 6.44 10.05
C GLY A 97 3.02 4.96 9.79
N TYR A 98 3.48 4.63 8.61
CA TYR A 98 3.75 3.22 8.25
C TYR A 98 4.70 2.53 9.20
N LYS A 99 5.65 3.25 9.77
CA LYS A 99 6.61 2.67 10.70
C LYS A 99 6.00 2.23 12.03
N ASP A 100 4.78 2.64 12.31
CA ASP A 100 4.06 2.24 13.50
C ASP A 100 3.16 1.02 13.26
N SER A 101 3.09 0.55 12.01
CA SER A 101 2.27 -0.58 11.63
C SER A 101 2.89 -1.92 12.05
N HIS A 102 2.03 -2.89 12.33
CA HIS A 102 2.42 -4.27 12.55
C HIS A 102 2.35 -5.11 11.26
N PHE A 103 1.79 -4.54 10.18
CA PHE A 103 1.71 -5.24 8.91
C PHE A 103 3.05 -5.15 8.17
N GLY A 104 3.52 -6.30 7.68
CA GLY A 104 4.86 -6.42 7.12
C GLY A 104 5.11 -5.55 5.91
N ILE A 105 4.16 -5.47 4.98
CA ILE A 105 4.34 -4.66 3.78
C ILE A 105 4.42 -3.17 4.13
N ALA A 106 3.47 -2.68 4.95
CA ALA A 106 3.50 -1.28 5.39
C ALA A 106 4.81 -0.94 6.08
N LEU A 107 5.23 -1.80 7.00
CA LEU A 107 6.48 -1.59 7.74
C LEU A 107 7.69 -1.59 6.79
N SER A 108 7.69 -2.46 5.78
CA SER A 108 8.79 -2.52 4.80
C SER A 108 8.94 -1.24 4.00
N LEU A 109 7.83 -0.52 3.77
CA LEU A 109 7.85 0.72 3.01
C LEU A 109 8.59 1.85 3.72
N THR A 110 8.75 1.77 5.04
CA THR A 110 9.49 2.78 5.80
C THR A 110 10.95 2.86 5.36
N ASN A 111 11.49 1.78 4.84
CA ASN A 111 12.87 1.70 4.37
C ASN A 111 13.00 1.85 2.86
N TYR A 112 11.92 2.21 2.19
CA TYR A 112 11.94 2.41 0.75
C TYR A 112 12.88 3.57 0.40
N SER A 113 13.74 3.37 -0.60
CA SER A 113 14.80 4.31 -0.94
C SER A 113 14.32 5.64 -1.52
N LYS A 114 13.10 5.64 -2.08
CA LYS A 114 12.52 6.81 -2.73
C LYS A 114 11.51 7.49 -1.82
N ASP A 115 11.34 8.79 -1.98
CA ASP A 115 10.31 9.56 -1.29
C ASP A 115 9.03 9.71 -2.11
N LEU A 116 9.06 9.32 -3.37
CA LEU A 116 7.90 9.32 -4.26
C LEU A 116 7.48 7.89 -4.54
N TRP A 117 6.16 7.67 -4.57
CA TRP A 117 5.57 6.40 -4.95
C TRP A 117 4.91 6.62 -6.31
N GLU A 118 5.64 6.20 -7.36
CA GLU A 118 5.27 6.48 -8.73
C GLU A 118 4.63 5.27 -9.40
N LYS A 119 4.17 5.47 -10.64
CA LYS A 119 3.59 4.39 -11.44
C LYS A 119 4.52 3.17 -11.52
N GLU A 120 5.81 3.41 -11.74
CA GLU A 120 6.80 2.33 -11.82
C GLU A 120 6.86 1.52 -10.53
N ASP A 121 6.83 2.20 -9.39
CA ASP A 121 6.86 1.54 -8.08
C ASP A 121 5.63 0.65 -7.88
N ILE A 122 4.47 1.14 -8.29
CA ILE A 122 3.22 0.39 -8.22
C ILE A 122 3.29 -0.84 -9.12
N GLU A 123 3.83 -0.70 -10.33
CA GLU A 123 3.95 -1.81 -11.27
C GLU A 123 4.89 -2.90 -10.75
N ILE A 124 6.02 -2.50 -10.18
CA ILE A 124 6.98 -3.43 -9.59
C ILE A 124 6.34 -4.17 -8.40
N ALA A 125 5.68 -3.44 -7.51
CA ALA A 125 5.00 -4.03 -6.36
C ALA A 125 3.87 -4.96 -6.78
N THR A 126 3.14 -4.61 -7.84
CA THR A 126 2.08 -5.45 -8.39
C THR A 126 2.64 -6.77 -8.92
N LYS A 127 3.76 -6.73 -9.63
CA LYS A 127 4.42 -7.95 -10.13
C LYS A 127 4.89 -8.84 -8.98
N LYS A 128 5.48 -8.25 -7.95
CA LYS A 128 5.92 -9.02 -6.78
C LYS A 128 4.75 -9.69 -6.07
N ALA A 129 3.65 -8.97 -5.89
CA ALA A 129 2.44 -9.52 -5.29
C ALA A 129 1.86 -10.65 -6.14
N ALA A 130 1.79 -10.44 -7.45
CA ALA A 130 1.30 -11.46 -8.37
C ALA A 130 2.13 -12.74 -8.31
N LEU A 131 3.46 -12.60 -8.25
CA LEU A 131 4.35 -13.76 -8.14
C LEU A 131 4.14 -14.52 -6.83
N ARG A 132 3.96 -13.83 -5.71
CA ARG A 132 3.66 -14.48 -4.42
C ARG A 132 2.39 -15.30 -4.52
N ILE A 133 1.34 -14.73 -5.10
CA ILE A 133 0.04 -15.36 -5.23
C ILE A 133 0.10 -16.55 -6.19
N ILE A 134 0.75 -16.37 -7.34
CA ILE A 134 0.89 -17.44 -8.33
C ILE A 134 1.68 -18.61 -7.73
N ASN A 135 2.78 -18.33 -7.06
CA ASN A 135 3.59 -19.37 -6.42
C ASN A 135 2.80 -20.11 -5.35
N PHE A 136 1.98 -19.40 -4.58
CA PHE A 136 1.12 -20.02 -3.58
C PHE A 136 0.09 -20.96 -4.21
N ILE A 137 -0.54 -20.52 -5.31
CA ILE A 137 -1.59 -21.31 -5.98
C ILE A 137 -1.01 -22.56 -6.65
N PHE A 138 0.13 -22.44 -7.28
CA PHE A 138 0.73 -23.51 -8.08
C PHE A 138 1.86 -24.28 -7.40
N ASP A 139 2.27 -23.85 -6.22
CA ASP A 139 3.28 -24.58 -5.45
C ASP A 139 2.66 -25.84 -4.86
N LYS A 140 3.33 -26.94 -5.07
CA LYS A 140 2.82 -28.25 -4.61
C LYS A 140 3.70 -28.82 -3.52
#